data_3ea6e1de39c7e648752128de43aa4ca7
#
_entry.id   3ea6e1de39c7e648752128de43aa4ca7
#
_cell.length_a   1.000
_cell.length_b   1.000
_cell.length_c   1.000
_cell.angle_alpha   90.00
_cell.angle_beta   90.00
_cell.angle_gamma   90.00
#
_symmetry.space_group_name_H-M   'P 1'
#
loop_
_entity.id
_entity.type
_entity.pdbx_description
1 polymer ?
#
loop_
_entity_poly.entity_id
_entity_poly.type
_entity_poly.pdbx_seq_one_letter_code
_entity_poly.pdbx_strand_id
1 'polypeptide(L)'
;MQSSTVFSHFPGNTSFSSSLNASNVRVLRVLGIDPGLASTGWGVVDFSNNRYRMVNYGVVETTPEMTHGERLCAIYNRLQAVIQEYRPHEAGMETLYFAKNASSAMNVAEARGVVTLCLAQNCVQLGEYTPNTIKQSVTGTASADKKLVQDYVKLLLGLETVPKPDHAADALAAALTHIHLRKL
;
A
#
# COMPACT_ATOMS: atom_id res chain seq x y z
N MET A 1 -44.02 -30.41 62.40
CA MET A 1 -45.15 -29.56 62.02
C MET A 1 -44.68 -28.88 60.73
N GLN A 2 -45.10 -29.40 59.62
CA GLN A 2 -46.17 -28.94 58.73
C GLN A 2 -45.80 -27.56 58.16
N SER A 3 -45.78 -27.32 56.99
CA SER A 3 -46.35 -27.63 55.66
C SER A 3 -46.22 -26.31 54.92
N SER A 4 -46.14 -26.14 53.75
CA SER A 4 -46.66 -26.55 52.45
C SER A 4 -46.16 -25.59 51.42
N THR A 5 -45.68 -26.11 50.37
CA THR A 5 -46.09 -25.96 48.97
C THR A 5 -46.80 -24.69 48.56
N VAL A 6 -46.30 -23.98 47.55
CA VAL A 6 -47.06 -23.65 46.36
C VAL A 6 -46.14 -23.41 45.16
N PHE A 7 -46.41 -24.10 44.09
CA PHE A 7 -45.94 -23.94 42.71
C PHE A 7 -46.51 -22.65 42.09
N SER A 8 -45.72 -21.95 41.29
CA SER A 8 -46.27 -21.25 40.16
C SER A 8 -45.31 -21.22 38.99
N HIS A 9 -45.89 -21.65 37.92
CA HIS A 9 -45.38 -21.89 36.58
C HIS A 9 -44.95 -20.61 35.84
N PHE A 10 -43.84 -20.74 35.07
CA PHE A 10 -43.46 -20.22 33.77
C PHE A 10 -44.36 -19.21 33.01
N PRO A 11 -43.83 -18.42 32.05
CA PRO A 11 -43.13 -18.93 30.88
C PRO A 11 -41.85 -18.18 30.46
N GLY A 12 -41.08 -18.92 29.68
CA GLY A 12 -39.82 -18.50 29.06
C GLY A 12 -39.96 -17.32 28.11
N ASN A 13 -38.88 -16.56 28.13
CA ASN A 13 -38.59 -15.65 27.06
C ASN A 13 -37.20 -15.98 26.52
N THR A 14 -37.17 -16.83 25.50
CA THR A 14 -35.98 -17.08 24.69
C THR A 14 -35.72 -15.82 23.87
N SER A 15 -34.96 -14.92 24.44
CA SER A 15 -34.30 -13.87 23.62
C SER A 15 -33.24 -14.53 22.77
N PHE A 16 -33.57 -14.81 21.54
CA PHE A 16 -32.63 -15.03 20.45
C PHE A 16 -31.84 -13.74 20.28
N SER A 17 -30.75 -13.59 21.00
CA SER A 17 -29.71 -12.64 20.64
C SER A 17 -28.99 -13.22 19.44
N SER A 18 -29.45 -12.86 18.23
CA SER A 18 -28.69 -12.97 17.02
C SER A 18 -27.48 -12.04 17.16
N SER A 19 -26.40 -12.54 17.78
CA SER A 19 -25.10 -11.98 17.61
C SER A 19 -24.74 -12.15 16.12
N LEU A 20 -25.04 -11.12 15.34
CA LEU A 20 -24.44 -10.93 14.03
C LEU A 20 -22.94 -10.99 14.26
N ASN A 21 -22.36 -12.13 13.95
CA ASN A 21 -20.92 -12.24 13.76
C ASN A 21 -20.53 -11.17 12.74
N ALA A 22 -20.07 -10.03 13.20
CA ALA A 22 -19.25 -9.13 12.39
C ALA A 22 -18.06 -9.97 11.99
N SER A 23 -18.13 -10.55 10.79
CA SER A 23 -17.02 -11.26 10.17
C SER A 23 -15.82 -10.33 10.26
N ASN A 24 -14.81 -10.76 10.98
CA ASN A 24 -13.58 -9.99 11.19
C ASN A 24 -12.84 -9.93 9.84
N VAL A 25 -13.30 -9.03 8.97
CA VAL A 25 -12.77 -8.86 7.63
C VAL A 25 -11.36 -8.33 7.78
N ARG A 26 -10.39 -9.23 7.58
CA ARG A 26 -8.97 -8.88 7.67
C ARG A 26 -8.62 -7.97 6.49
N VAL A 27 -8.41 -6.69 6.74
CA VAL A 27 -7.94 -5.73 5.75
C VAL A 27 -6.42 -5.84 5.65
N LEU A 28 -5.91 -6.07 4.45
CA LEU A 28 -4.49 -5.95 4.15
C LEU A 28 -4.25 -4.54 3.63
N ARG A 29 -3.40 -3.77 4.31
CA ARG A 29 -2.95 -2.43 3.87
C ARG A 29 -1.54 -2.51 3.34
N VAL A 30 -1.34 -2.05 2.11
CA VAL A 30 -0.06 -2.07 1.41
C VAL A 30 0.35 -0.67 1.02
N LEU A 31 1.62 -0.33 1.26
CA LEU A 31 2.28 0.89 0.80
C LEU A 31 3.07 0.58 -0.48
N GLY A 32 2.69 1.17 -1.59
CA GLY A 32 3.49 1.17 -2.80
C GLY A 32 4.43 2.36 -2.84
N ILE A 33 5.64 2.17 -3.38
CA ILE A 33 6.66 3.22 -3.47
C ILE A 33 7.35 3.17 -4.82
N ASP A 34 7.49 4.34 -5.44
CA ASP A 34 8.31 4.58 -6.64
C ASP A 34 9.44 5.55 -6.28
N PRO A 35 10.64 5.05 -5.93
CA PRO A 35 11.70 5.86 -5.36
C PRO A 35 12.49 6.61 -6.43
N GLY A 36 12.66 7.91 -6.23
CA GLY A 36 13.55 8.78 -6.98
C GLY A 36 14.03 9.94 -6.14
N LEU A 37 15.25 10.43 -6.35
CA LEU A 37 15.82 11.51 -5.56
C LEU A 37 15.06 12.83 -5.77
N ALA A 38 14.71 13.16 -7.02
CA ALA A 38 13.95 14.38 -7.32
C ALA A 38 12.47 14.25 -6.94
N SER A 39 11.93 13.05 -7.10
CA SER A 39 10.52 12.77 -6.86
C SER A 39 10.36 11.32 -6.41
N THR A 40 9.81 11.12 -5.23
CA THR A 40 9.47 9.78 -4.71
C THR A 40 7.96 9.68 -4.57
N GLY A 41 7.34 8.81 -5.38
CA GLY A 41 5.92 8.49 -5.30
C GLY A 41 5.61 7.54 -4.16
N TRP A 42 4.44 7.69 -3.53
CA TRP A 42 3.90 6.74 -2.58
C TRP A 42 2.39 6.60 -2.75
N GLY A 43 1.86 5.43 -2.43
CA GLY A 43 0.43 5.17 -2.49
C GLY A 43 0.02 4.06 -1.53
N VAL A 44 -1.11 4.23 -0.84
CA VAL A 44 -1.63 3.28 0.15
C VAL A 44 -2.91 2.65 -0.38
N VAL A 45 -2.95 1.32 -0.42
CA VAL A 45 -4.08 0.53 -0.90
C VAL A 45 -4.50 -0.47 0.16
N ASP A 46 -5.80 -0.50 0.45
CA ASP A 46 -6.43 -1.55 1.24
C ASP A 46 -6.98 -2.64 0.33
N PHE A 47 -6.77 -3.89 0.73
CA PHE A 47 -7.36 -5.06 0.08
C PHE A 47 -8.17 -5.87 1.10
N SER A 48 -9.44 -6.07 0.80
CA SER A 48 -10.35 -6.90 1.60
C SER A 48 -11.51 -7.40 0.74
N ASN A 49 -12.02 -8.59 1.02
CA ASN A 49 -13.15 -9.18 0.30
C ASN A 49 -12.96 -9.14 -1.24
N ASN A 50 -11.74 -9.40 -1.71
CA ASN A 50 -11.37 -9.36 -3.13
C ASN A 50 -11.59 -8.00 -3.81
N ARG A 51 -11.52 -6.90 -3.05
CA ARG A 51 -11.66 -5.53 -3.53
C ARG A 51 -10.49 -4.67 -3.10
N TYR A 52 -10.05 -3.80 -4.00
CA TYR A 52 -9.04 -2.78 -3.73
C TYR A 52 -9.72 -1.47 -3.38
N ARG A 53 -9.14 -0.74 -2.44
CA ARG A 53 -9.56 0.62 -2.10
C ARG A 53 -8.32 1.49 -1.94
N MET A 54 -8.18 2.50 -2.77
CA MET A 54 -7.16 3.53 -2.57
C MET A 54 -7.48 4.29 -1.28
N VAL A 55 -6.51 4.36 -0.37
CA VAL A 55 -6.61 5.08 0.90
C VAL A 55 -6.11 6.50 0.73
N ASN A 56 -4.86 6.64 0.25
CA ASN A 56 -4.25 7.93 -0.08
C ASN A 56 -3.02 7.71 -0.96
N TYR A 57 -2.53 8.77 -1.58
CA TYR A 57 -1.30 8.76 -2.36
C TYR A 57 -0.68 10.16 -2.40
N GLY A 58 0.55 10.25 -2.84
CA GLY A 58 1.24 11.52 -3.01
C GLY A 58 2.65 11.36 -3.51
N VAL A 59 3.36 12.46 -3.51
CA VAL A 59 4.75 12.53 -3.95
C VAL A 59 5.56 13.35 -2.94
N VAL A 60 6.80 12.96 -2.74
CA VAL A 60 7.83 13.77 -2.08
C VAL A 60 8.65 14.41 -3.18
N GLU A 61 8.61 15.71 -3.30
CA GLU A 61 9.42 16.46 -4.24
C GLU A 61 10.62 17.09 -3.52
N THR A 62 11.77 17.04 -4.14
CA THR A 62 12.99 17.70 -3.68
C THR A 62 13.57 18.53 -4.79
N THR A 63 14.25 19.63 -4.45
CA THR A 63 14.76 20.58 -5.44
C THR A 63 16.29 20.58 -5.51
N PRO A 64 16.88 21.08 -6.62
CA PRO A 64 18.33 21.16 -6.76
C PRO A 64 19.01 22.12 -5.77
N GLU A 65 18.26 23.06 -5.16
CA GLU A 65 18.76 24.01 -4.17
C GLU A 65 19.02 23.34 -2.82
N MET A 66 18.37 22.19 -2.57
CA MET A 66 18.61 21.36 -1.39
C MET A 66 19.93 20.61 -1.55
N THR A 67 20.70 20.53 -0.50
CA THR A 67 21.86 19.62 -0.47
C THR A 67 21.42 18.17 -0.64
N HIS A 68 22.32 17.32 -1.10
CA HIS A 68 22.02 15.90 -1.31
C HIS A 68 21.46 15.23 -0.04
N GLY A 69 22.07 15.48 1.11
CA GLY A 69 21.62 14.96 2.41
C GLY A 69 20.24 15.47 2.80
N GLU A 70 19.93 16.75 2.57
CA GLU A 70 18.59 17.30 2.84
C GLU A 70 17.52 16.61 1.99
N ARG A 71 17.80 16.33 0.73
CA ARG A 71 16.89 15.61 -0.17
C ARG A 71 16.59 14.20 0.36
N LEU A 72 17.61 13.46 0.77
CA LEU A 72 17.44 12.12 1.37
C LEU A 72 16.66 12.19 2.69
N CYS A 73 16.94 13.19 3.54
CA CYS A 73 16.18 13.42 4.77
C CYS A 73 14.71 13.76 4.50
N ALA A 74 14.41 14.55 3.48
CA ALA A 74 13.04 14.89 3.11
C ALA A 74 12.25 13.63 2.70
N ILE A 75 12.86 12.73 1.91
CA ILE A 75 12.26 11.44 1.53
C ILE A 75 12.01 10.59 2.78
N TYR A 76 13.02 10.43 3.64
CA TYR A 76 12.90 9.65 4.88
C TYR A 76 11.76 10.17 5.76
N ASN A 77 11.78 11.47 6.09
CA ASN A 77 10.83 12.09 7.01
C ASN A 77 9.39 11.97 6.50
N ARG A 78 9.18 12.17 5.20
CA ARG A 78 7.85 12.03 4.62
C ARG A 78 7.35 10.60 4.65
N LEU A 79 8.19 9.63 4.28
CA LEU A 79 7.80 8.21 4.34
C LEU A 79 7.56 7.74 5.77
N GLN A 80 8.38 8.18 6.71
CA GLN A 80 8.16 7.92 8.14
C GLN A 80 6.78 8.42 8.60
N ALA A 81 6.39 9.64 8.20
CA ALA A 81 5.07 10.19 8.50
C ALA A 81 3.93 9.37 7.84
N VAL A 82 4.10 8.97 6.58
CA VAL A 82 3.13 8.10 5.86
C VAL A 82 2.97 6.76 6.58
N ILE A 83 4.07 6.12 6.98
CA ILE A 83 4.02 4.83 7.68
C ILE A 83 3.33 4.98 9.03
N GLN A 84 3.63 6.02 9.79
CA GLN A 84 3.00 6.29 11.09
C GLN A 84 1.51 6.58 10.98
N GLU A 85 1.10 7.35 9.97
CA GLU A 85 -0.29 7.73 9.74
C GLU A 85 -1.13 6.55 9.25
N TYR A 86 -0.65 5.85 8.22
CA TYR A 86 -1.46 4.80 7.55
C TYR A 86 -1.20 3.40 8.09
N ARG A 87 -0.11 3.16 8.78
CA ARG A 87 0.27 1.86 9.37
C ARG A 87 0.15 0.69 8.39
N PRO A 88 0.86 0.73 7.25
CA PRO A 88 0.83 -0.37 6.28
C PRO A 88 1.39 -1.66 6.91
N HIS A 89 0.84 -2.80 6.52
CA HIS A 89 1.32 -4.11 6.94
C HIS A 89 2.55 -4.54 6.14
N GLU A 90 2.54 -4.21 4.85
CA GLU A 90 3.54 -4.61 3.88
C GLU A 90 3.77 -3.46 2.88
N ALA A 91 4.87 -3.51 2.14
CA ALA A 91 5.17 -2.55 1.09
C ALA A 91 5.60 -3.23 -0.22
N GLY A 92 5.31 -2.60 -1.34
CA GLY A 92 5.78 -2.98 -2.67
C GLY A 92 6.58 -1.85 -3.32
N MET A 93 7.70 -2.19 -3.96
CA MET A 93 8.57 -1.22 -4.63
C MET A 93 9.09 -1.78 -5.95
N GLU A 94 9.25 -0.91 -6.95
CA GLU A 94 9.89 -1.29 -8.20
C GLU A 94 11.39 -1.52 -8.02
N THR A 95 11.95 -2.61 -8.60
CA THR A 95 13.40 -2.85 -8.58
C THR A 95 14.12 -1.86 -9.50
N LEU A 96 15.30 -1.44 -9.07
CA LEU A 96 16.16 -0.61 -9.92
C LEU A 96 16.63 -1.42 -11.15
N TYR A 97 16.26 -0.95 -12.34
CA TYR A 97 16.88 -1.41 -13.57
C TYR A 97 18.01 -0.45 -13.92
N PHE A 98 19.21 -0.98 -14.15
CA PHE A 98 20.35 -0.14 -14.52
C PHE A 98 20.04 0.64 -15.80
N ALA A 99 19.75 1.93 -15.63
CA ALA A 99 19.57 2.85 -16.72
C ALA A 99 20.91 3.08 -17.43
N LYS A 100 20.87 3.47 -18.71
CA LYS A 100 22.06 3.79 -19.51
C LYS A 100 22.90 4.94 -18.92
N ASN A 101 22.36 5.68 -17.94
CA ASN A 101 23.04 6.80 -17.27
C ASN A 101 23.36 6.43 -15.81
N ALA A 102 24.62 6.20 -15.51
CA ALA A 102 25.12 5.80 -14.20
C ALA A 102 24.79 6.83 -13.08
N SER A 103 24.86 8.13 -13.38
CA SER A 103 24.56 9.19 -12.40
C SER A 103 23.10 9.15 -11.94
N SER A 104 22.16 8.98 -12.87
CA SER A 104 20.75 8.85 -12.52
C SER A 104 20.48 7.57 -11.73
N ALA A 105 21.19 6.48 -12.06
CA ALA A 105 21.07 5.21 -11.34
C ALA A 105 21.54 5.32 -9.88
N MET A 106 22.64 6.06 -9.63
CA MET A 106 23.12 6.29 -8.26
C MET A 106 22.10 7.06 -7.43
N ASN A 107 21.56 8.16 -7.94
CA ASN A 107 20.54 8.95 -7.25
C ASN A 107 19.29 8.14 -6.87
N VAL A 108 18.86 7.26 -7.79
CA VAL A 108 17.74 6.35 -7.51
C VAL A 108 18.14 5.30 -6.48
N ALA A 109 19.35 4.73 -6.56
CA ALA A 109 19.83 3.74 -5.61
C ALA A 109 19.90 4.29 -4.17
N GLU A 110 20.34 5.53 -4.01
CA GLU A 110 20.38 6.19 -2.70
C GLU A 110 18.99 6.47 -2.14
N ALA A 111 18.07 6.98 -2.95
CA ALA A 111 16.67 7.14 -2.55
C ALA A 111 16.05 5.79 -2.15
N ARG A 112 16.31 4.71 -2.89
CA ARG A 112 15.88 3.35 -2.55
C ARG A 112 16.49 2.88 -1.23
N GLY A 113 17.76 3.14 -0.99
CA GLY A 113 18.42 2.81 0.28
C GLY A 113 17.72 3.48 1.47
N VAL A 114 17.36 4.75 1.33
CA VAL A 114 16.59 5.50 2.34
C VAL A 114 15.20 4.90 2.55
N VAL A 115 14.48 4.58 1.48
CA VAL A 115 13.17 3.91 1.54
C VAL A 115 13.26 2.57 2.27
N THR A 116 14.23 1.73 1.89
CA THR A 116 14.45 0.40 2.48
C THR A 116 14.77 0.51 3.97
N LEU A 117 15.64 1.46 4.36
CA LEU A 117 15.98 1.73 5.74
C LEU A 117 14.74 2.15 6.56
N CYS A 118 13.96 3.09 6.00
CA CYS A 118 12.74 3.58 6.66
C CYS A 118 11.73 2.45 6.90
N LEU A 119 11.49 1.59 5.91
CA LEU A 119 10.60 0.42 6.04
C LEU A 119 11.12 -0.57 7.07
N ALA A 120 12.42 -0.89 7.05
CA ALA A 120 13.04 -1.82 7.99
C ALA A 120 12.93 -1.34 9.44
N GLN A 121 13.18 -0.05 9.69
CA GLN A 121 13.05 0.54 11.04
C GLN A 121 11.61 0.54 11.56
N ASN A 122 10.62 0.52 10.68
CA ASN A 122 9.21 0.43 11.04
C ASN A 122 8.65 -1.00 10.96
N CYS A 123 9.51 -2.01 10.76
CA CYS A 123 9.12 -3.43 10.65
C CYS A 123 8.09 -3.69 9.53
N VAL A 124 8.11 -2.89 8.45
CA VAL A 124 7.25 -3.08 7.28
C VAL A 124 7.99 -3.98 6.28
N GLN A 125 7.42 -5.14 5.98
CA GLN A 125 8.00 -6.10 5.03
C GLN A 125 7.92 -5.54 3.60
N LEU A 126 9.05 -5.59 2.87
CA LEU A 126 9.18 -5.07 1.51
C LEU A 126 9.19 -6.21 0.48
N GLY A 127 8.31 -6.14 -0.52
CA GLY A 127 8.40 -6.89 -1.78
C GLY A 127 8.95 -6.01 -2.90
N GLU A 128 9.86 -6.56 -3.71
CA GLU A 128 10.48 -5.85 -4.82
C GLU A 128 10.12 -6.51 -6.15
N TYR A 129 9.76 -5.70 -7.15
CA TYR A 129 9.21 -6.16 -8.42
C TYR A 129 9.87 -5.48 -9.61
N THR A 130 10.18 -6.24 -10.66
CA THR A 130 10.72 -5.63 -11.89
C THR A 130 9.64 -4.83 -12.62
N PRO A 131 10.02 -3.84 -13.46
CA PRO A 131 9.07 -3.11 -14.29
C PRO A 131 8.15 -4.02 -15.11
N ASN A 132 8.71 -5.10 -15.68
CA ASN A 132 7.93 -6.07 -16.44
C ASN A 132 6.96 -6.86 -15.57
N THR A 133 7.35 -7.20 -14.33
CA THR A 133 6.48 -7.85 -13.35
C THR A 133 5.31 -6.95 -12.98
N ILE A 134 5.55 -5.66 -12.75
CA ILE A 134 4.50 -4.68 -12.44
C ILE A 134 3.53 -4.56 -13.61
N LYS A 135 4.03 -4.37 -14.83
CA LYS A 135 3.18 -4.32 -16.04
C LYS A 135 2.33 -5.57 -16.18
N GLN A 136 2.94 -6.75 -16.13
CA GLN A 136 2.24 -8.03 -16.25
C GLN A 136 1.19 -8.21 -15.16
N SER A 137 1.50 -7.85 -13.92
CA SER A 137 0.60 -8.01 -12.77
C SER A 137 -0.62 -7.08 -12.86
N VAL A 138 -0.42 -5.83 -13.29
CA VAL A 138 -1.47 -4.82 -13.34
C VAL A 138 -2.32 -4.93 -14.60
N THR A 139 -1.72 -5.19 -15.76
CA THR A 139 -2.40 -5.13 -17.07
C THR A 139 -2.60 -6.49 -17.75
N GLY A 140 -2.00 -7.54 -17.22
CA GLY A 140 -1.99 -8.86 -17.87
C GLY A 140 -0.91 -9.02 -18.95
N THR A 141 -0.12 -7.97 -19.28
CA THR A 141 0.94 -8.05 -20.28
C THR A 141 2.19 -7.27 -19.88
N ALA A 142 3.37 -7.87 -20.05
CA ALA A 142 4.66 -7.20 -19.79
C ALA A 142 5.01 -6.12 -20.84
N SER A 143 4.35 -6.13 -22.00
CA SER A 143 4.57 -5.16 -23.09
C SER A 143 3.75 -3.87 -22.93
N ALA A 144 2.97 -3.73 -21.85
CA ALA A 144 2.16 -2.53 -21.59
C ALA A 144 3.03 -1.27 -21.59
N ASP A 145 2.51 -0.22 -22.21
CA ASP A 145 3.08 1.12 -22.07
C ASP A 145 2.65 1.77 -20.74
N LYS A 146 3.23 2.92 -20.43
CA LYS A 146 2.94 3.65 -19.18
C LYS A 146 1.48 4.05 -19.06
N LYS A 147 0.89 4.50 -20.17
CA LYS A 147 -0.51 4.93 -20.19
C LYS A 147 -1.47 3.79 -19.86
N LEU A 148 -1.24 2.63 -20.45
CA LEU A 148 -2.06 1.45 -20.17
C LEU A 148 -1.97 1.02 -18.71
N VAL A 149 -0.77 1.05 -18.08
CA VAL A 149 -0.62 0.78 -16.65
C VAL A 149 -1.43 1.77 -15.82
N GLN A 150 -1.35 3.07 -16.12
CA GLN A 150 -2.09 4.11 -15.40
C GLN A 150 -3.61 3.94 -15.55
N ASP A 151 -4.09 3.58 -16.73
CA ASP A 151 -5.52 3.33 -16.99
C ASP A 151 -6.02 2.11 -16.19
N TYR A 152 -5.22 1.06 -16.09
CA TYR A 152 -5.55 -0.11 -15.25
C TYR A 152 -5.48 0.18 -13.75
N VAL A 153 -4.52 0.98 -13.29
CA VAL A 153 -4.50 1.45 -11.89
C VAL A 153 -5.79 2.20 -11.55
N LYS A 154 -6.21 3.11 -12.43
CA LYS A 154 -7.49 3.82 -12.30
C LYS A 154 -8.67 2.84 -12.21
N LEU A 155 -8.72 1.87 -13.12
CA LEU A 155 -9.80 0.88 -13.20
C LEU A 155 -9.87 0.00 -11.95
N LEU A 156 -8.74 -0.59 -11.55
CA LEU A 156 -8.66 -1.52 -10.41
C LEU A 156 -9.03 -0.84 -9.08
N LEU A 157 -8.65 0.43 -8.93
CA LEU A 157 -8.94 1.22 -7.75
C LEU A 157 -10.30 1.95 -7.81
N GLY A 158 -11.04 1.85 -8.93
CA GLY A 158 -12.34 2.49 -9.12
C GLY A 158 -12.28 4.02 -9.08
N LEU A 159 -11.20 4.62 -9.60
CA LEU A 159 -11.00 6.08 -9.55
C LEU A 159 -11.68 6.77 -10.74
N GLU A 160 -12.10 8.02 -10.58
CA GLU A 160 -12.68 8.83 -11.67
C GLU A 160 -11.61 9.29 -12.67
N THR A 161 -10.41 9.58 -12.18
CA THR A 161 -9.27 10.07 -12.98
C THR A 161 -8.01 9.27 -12.68
N VAL A 162 -7.06 9.29 -13.62
CA VAL A 162 -5.72 8.73 -13.39
C VAL A 162 -5.02 9.51 -12.29
N PRO A 163 -4.42 8.83 -11.28
CA PRO A 163 -3.66 9.51 -10.23
C PRO A 163 -2.52 10.37 -10.79
N LYS A 164 -2.37 11.56 -10.25
CA LYS A 164 -1.30 12.50 -10.62
C LYS A 164 -0.54 12.95 -9.37
N PRO A 165 0.76 13.25 -9.47
CA PRO A 165 1.62 13.09 -10.65
C PRO A 165 1.94 11.62 -10.96
N ASP A 166 2.64 11.35 -12.07
CA ASP A 166 2.90 10.01 -12.58
C ASP A 166 3.55 9.06 -11.56
N HIS A 167 4.51 9.55 -10.77
CA HIS A 167 5.15 8.77 -9.70
C HIS A 167 4.17 8.22 -8.66
N ALA A 168 3.05 8.91 -8.42
CA ALA A 168 2.00 8.40 -7.53
C ALA A 168 1.25 7.22 -8.16
N ALA A 169 0.99 7.27 -9.47
CA ALA A 169 0.38 6.15 -10.19
C ALA A 169 1.31 4.93 -10.24
N ASP A 170 2.61 5.14 -10.46
CA ASP A 170 3.62 4.10 -10.47
C ASP A 170 3.75 3.43 -9.07
N ALA A 171 3.70 4.23 -8.00
CA ALA A 171 3.65 3.72 -6.63
C ALA A 171 2.39 2.88 -6.35
N LEU A 172 1.22 3.33 -6.78
CA LEU A 172 -0.03 2.56 -6.64
C LEU A 172 0.03 1.25 -7.45
N ALA A 173 0.66 1.25 -8.63
CA ALA A 173 0.89 0.03 -9.40
C ALA A 173 1.79 -0.97 -8.64
N ALA A 174 2.82 -0.49 -7.94
CA ALA A 174 3.66 -1.32 -7.09
C ALA A 174 2.88 -1.92 -5.91
N ALA A 175 1.97 -1.15 -5.28
CA ALA A 175 1.10 -1.65 -4.21
C ALA A 175 0.15 -2.75 -4.72
N LEU A 176 -0.50 -2.55 -5.86
CA LEU A 176 -1.38 -3.54 -6.49
C LEU A 176 -0.61 -4.82 -6.84
N THR A 177 0.58 -4.66 -7.41
CA THR A 177 1.47 -5.80 -7.73
C THR A 177 1.83 -6.61 -6.48
N HIS A 178 2.15 -5.93 -5.38
CA HIS A 178 2.44 -6.60 -4.12
C HIS A 178 1.24 -7.40 -3.62
N ILE A 179 0.04 -6.84 -3.67
CA ILE A 179 -1.20 -7.53 -3.28
C ILE A 179 -1.43 -8.79 -4.14
N HIS A 180 -1.16 -8.73 -5.45
CA HIS A 180 -1.36 -9.85 -6.37
C HIS A 180 -0.37 -10.99 -6.16
N LEU A 181 0.89 -10.67 -5.87
CA LEU A 181 2.02 -11.62 -5.91
C LEU A 181 2.54 -12.04 -4.53
N ARG A 182 2.04 -11.41 -3.45
CA ARG A 182 2.46 -11.79 -2.09
C ARG A 182 2.15 -13.27 -1.84
N LYS A 183 3.07 -13.94 -1.19
CA LYS A 183 2.82 -15.30 -0.68
C LYS A 183 1.98 -15.20 0.60
N LEU A 184 0.89 -15.91 0.64
CA LEU A 184 0.03 -16.05 1.83
C LEU A 184 0.73 -16.90 2.89
#